data_18ae0d11dd7c16ae34bfcd84fdb7c9e5
#
_entry.id   18ae0d11dd7c16ae34bfcd84fdb7c9e5
#
_cell.length_a   1.000
_cell.length_b   1.000
_cell.length_c   1.000
_cell.angle_alpha   90.00
_cell.angle_beta   90.00
_cell.angle_gamma   90.00
#
_symmetry.space_group_name_H-M   'P 1'
#
loop_
_entity.id
_entity.type
_entity.pdbx_description
1 polymer ?
#
loop_
_entity_poly.entity_id
_entity_poly.type
_entity_poly.pdbx_seq_one_letter_code
_entity_poly.pdbx_strand_id
1 'polypeptide(L)'
;MINLKKKKLLVFGYTMEMGGAEKALVDTLNYLHDKCEIDLYLLEKKGTLLDNIPDDVNVYQMKNNMFSYILFRYIPFFRKRYINNIANKKDYGYAFGYMEGRAGTWVADIEKKIKKYAWIHNDVMKYNIGIPDDEAKNTYNNVDKVICVSKDAKKVFCEKYGILPSKVEVIYNFIDGKKILKLADEFNIDNNGVFTFVNVAKMRDQKRQDRLVNACVYLKQKKYNFKLQLVGDGPNLDKIKNMVIEKDVSDRVEVLGLKINPYPYIKNADVFVLSSYMEGYGIVIKEALLLKKKIITTDVVGPREILDDGKYGIIVNNNDDDIKYAMEDIMINQDKYCYLDKNLRQYKGDNEKIMKETLKLLDL
;
A
#
# COMPACT_ATOMS: atom_id res chain seq x y z
N MET A 1 7.55 -26.83 -29.82
CA MET A 1 7.56 -25.77 -28.79
C MET A 1 8.44 -26.27 -27.66
N ILE A 2 9.57 -25.62 -27.43
CA ILE A 2 10.44 -25.93 -26.29
C ILE A 2 9.65 -25.56 -25.04
N ASN A 3 9.28 -26.52 -24.24
CA ASN A 3 8.58 -26.34 -22.99
C ASN A 3 9.61 -25.75 -21.99
N LEU A 4 9.82 -24.42 -22.02
CA LEU A 4 10.70 -23.74 -21.08
C LEU A 4 10.09 -23.93 -19.68
N LYS A 5 10.78 -24.69 -18.84
CA LYS A 5 10.37 -24.97 -17.46
C LYS A 5 10.14 -23.61 -16.75
N LYS A 6 8.90 -23.35 -16.30
CA LYS A 6 8.59 -22.12 -15.55
C LYS A 6 9.58 -21.93 -14.40
N LYS A 7 10.04 -20.70 -14.20
CA LYS A 7 10.87 -20.36 -13.05
C LYS A 7 10.08 -20.54 -11.76
N LYS A 8 10.74 -20.98 -10.69
CA LYS A 8 10.11 -21.21 -9.39
C LYS A 8 10.44 -20.09 -8.44
N LEU A 9 9.39 -19.45 -7.91
CA LEU A 9 9.46 -18.31 -7.02
C LEU A 9 8.89 -18.68 -5.65
N LEU A 10 9.67 -18.45 -4.61
CA LEU A 10 9.27 -18.57 -3.22
C LEU A 10 8.94 -17.19 -2.67
N VAL A 11 7.74 -16.97 -2.13
CA VAL A 11 7.30 -15.68 -1.60
C VAL A 11 6.93 -15.82 -0.13
N PHE A 12 7.38 -14.88 0.70
CA PHE A 12 7.02 -14.78 2.11
C PHE A 12 6.23 -13.51 2.40
N GLY A 13 5.14 -13.64 3.16
CA GLY A 13 4.31 -12.56 3.65
C GLY A 13 3.75 -12.84 5.05
N TYR A 14 2.97 -11.92 5.59
CA TYR A 14 2.38 -12.09 6.94
C TYR A 14 0.96 -12.63 6.87
N THR A 15 0.05 -11.85 6.33
CA THR A 15 -1.39 -12.16 6.17
C THR A 15 -1.86 -11.61 4.84
N MET A 16 -3.10 -11.90 4.48
CA MET A 16 -3.78 -11.30 3.32
C MET A 16 -4.98 -10.45 3.77
N GLU A 17 -4.84 -9.77 4.90
CA GLU A 17 -5.81 -8.77 5.35
C GLU A 17 -5.78 -7.54 4.42
N MET A 18 -6.89 -6.80 4.37
CA MET A 18 -6.97 -5.60 3.52
C MET A 18 -5.93 -4.56 3.92
N GLY A 19 -4.96 -4.35 3.03
CA GLY A 19 -3.86 -3.39 3.17
C GLY A 19 -3.22 -3.08 1.82
N GLY A 20 -2.51 -1.95 1.72
CA GLY A 20 -1.90 -1.54 0.46
C GLY A 20 -0.80 -2.49 -0.03
N ALA A 21 0.08 -2.94 0.86
CA ALA A 21 1.17 -3.84 0.50
C ALA A 21 0.65 -5.25 0.14
N GLU A 22 -0.35 -5.76 0.88
CA GLU A 22 -1.00 -7.04 0.59
C GLU A 22 -1.73 -7.00 -0.75
N LYS A 23 -2.39 -5.88 -1.07
CA LYS A 23 -3.04 -5.69 -2.36
C LYS A 23 -2.02 -5.65 -3.50
N ALA A 24 -0.91 -4.94 -3.33
CA ALA A 24 0.19 -4.93 -4.31
C ALA A 24 0.80 -6.33 -4.50
N LEU A 25 0.88 -7.13 -3.44
CA LEU A 25 1.30 -8.54 -3.54
C LEU A 25 0.32 -9.33 -4.41
N VAL A 26 -0.99 -9.25 -4.14
CA VAL A 26 -2.02 -9.93 -4.94
C VAL A 26 -1.93 -9.53 -6.41
N ASP A 27 -1.85 -8.24 -6.71
CA ASP A 27 -1.75 -7.75 -8.09
C ASP A 27 -0.45 -8.24 -8.76
N THR A 28 0.67 -8.32 -8.02
CA THR A 28 1.94 -8.88 -8.49
C THR A 28 1.83 -10.38 -8.75
N LEU A 29 1.19 -11.15 -7.87
CA LEU A 29 0.95 -12.58 -8.05
C LEU A 29 0.07 -12.85 -9.28
N ASN A 30 -1.00 -12.08 -9.45
CA ASN A 30 -1.88 -12.14 -10.62
C ASN A 30 -1.16 -11.85 -11.95
N TYR A 31 -0.09 -11.04 -11.91
CA TYR A 31 0.72 -10.79 -13.10
C TYR A 31 1.76 -11.87 -13.37
N LEU A 32 2.28 -12.52 -12.32
CA LEU A 32 3.41 -13.46 -12.45
C LEU A 32 3.01 -14.92 -12.56
N HIS A 33 1.78 -15.33 -12.19
CA HIS A 33 1.38 -16.74 -12.07
C HIS A 33 1.45 -17.52 -13.39
N ASP A 34 1.21 -16.86 -14.51
CA ASP A 34 1.33 -17.46 -15.84
C ASP A 34 2.81 -17.65 -16.29
N LYS A 35 3.75 -16.91 -15.69
CA LYS A 35 5.19 -16.86 -16.01
C LYS A 35 6.04 -17.68 -15.04
N CYS A 36 5.59 -17.83 -13.80
CA CYS A 36 6.30 -18.51 -12.73
C CYS A 36 5.43 -19.56 -12.04
N GLU A 37 6.05 -20.61 -11.51
CA GLU A 37 5.46 -21.46 -10.47
C GLU A 37 5.69 -20.78 -9.12
N ILE A 38 4.64 -20.41 -8.41
CA ILE A 38 4.73 -19.58 -7.20
C ILE A 38 4.24 -20.34 -5.98
N ASP A 39 5.07 -20.38 -4.94
CA ASP A 39 4.69 -20.84 -3.61
C ASP A 39 4.72 -19.64 -2.64
N LEU A 40 3.56 -19.26 -2.12
CA LEU A 40 3.39 -18.19 -1.14
C LEU A 40 3.28 -18.77 0.28
N TYR A 41 4.22 -18.42 1.13
CA TYR A 41 4.22 -18.77 2.54
C TYR A 41 3.78 -17.56 3.38
N LEU A 42 2.63 -17.67 4.00
CA LEU A 42 2.09 -16.66 4.91
C LEU A 42 2.34 -17.07 6.36
N LEU A 43 2.69 -16.10 7.21
CA LEU A 43 2.77 -16.37 8.65
C LEU A 43 1.44 -16.92 9.16
N GLU A 44 0.33 -16.28 8.80
CA GLU A 44 -1.02 -16.75 9.04
C GLU A 44 -1.83 -16.67 7.74
N LYS A 45 -2.41 -17.78 7.31
CA LYS A 45 -3.28 -17.85 6.12
C LYS A 45 -4.66 -17.31 6.48
N LYS A 46 -4.79 -15.99 6.55
CA LYS A 46 -6.04 -15.28 6.83
C LYS A 46 -6.12 -13.95 6.09
N GLY A 47 -7.34 -13.46 5.90
CA GLY A 47 -7.63 -12.16 5.29
C GLY A 47 -8.46 -12.27 4.02
N THR A 48 -9.22 -11.22 3.74
CA THR A 48 -10.18 -11.15 2.62
C THR A 48 -9.53 -11.13 1.24
N LEU A 49 -8.22 -10.86 1.15
CA LEU A 49 -7.51 -10.87 -0.12
C LEU A 49 -7.05 -12.27 -0.56
N LEU A 50 -7.23 -13.31 0.27
CA LEU A 50 -6.92 -14.70 -0.11
C LEU A 50 -7.70 -15.14 -1.34
N ASP A 51 -8.97 -14.76 -1.45
CA ASP A 51 -9.86 -15.13 -2.55
C ASP A 51 -9.49 -14.44 -3.88
N ASN A 52 -8.58 -13.48 -3.83
CA ASN A 52 -8.08 -12.77 -5.02
C ASN A 52 -6.75 -13.31 -5.55
N ILE A 53 -6.15 -14.31 -4.88
CA ILE A 53 -4.92 -14.96 -5.32
C ILE A 53 -5.27 -15.97 -6.42
N PRO A 54 -4.50 -16.05 -7.52
CA PRO A 54 -4.73 -17.06 -8.56
C PRO A 54 -4.70 -18.49 -8.02
N ASP A 55 -5.57 -19.36 -8.55
CA ASP A 55 -5.74 -20.76 -8.08
C ASP A 55 -4.47 -21.62 -8.27
N ASP A 56 -3.61 -21.28 -9.21
CA ASP A 56 -2.35 -21.97 -9.49
C ASP A 56 -1.17 -21.49 -8.61
N VAL A 57 -1.38 -20.49 -7.75
CA VAL A 57 -0.44 -20.08 -6.68
C VAL A 57 -0.68 -20.92 -5.44
N ASN A 58 0.32 -21.69 -5.02
CA ASN A 58 0.21 -22.49 -3.80
C ASN A 58 0.35 -21.62 -2.55
N VAL A 59 -0.66 -21.58 -1.69
CA VAL A 59 -0.65 -20.78 -0.46
C VAL A 59 -0.54 -21.65 0.78
N TYR A 60 0.55 -21.48 1.53
CA TYR A 60 0.88 -22.24 2.74
C TYR A 60 0.86 -21.34 3.99
N GLN A 61 0.48 -21.92 5.13
CA GLN A 61 0.61 -21.30 6.44
C GLN A 61 1.90 -21.73 7.14
N MET A 62 2.64 -20.78 7.75
CA MET A 62 3.87 -21.05 8.49
C MET A 62 3.61 -21.31 9.98
N LYS A 63 2.66 -20.59 10.59
CA LYS A 63 2.31 -20.70 12.01
C LYS A 63 1.31 -21.84 12.23
N ASN A 64 1.76 -22.93 12.82
CA ASN A 64 0.90 -24.08 13.14
C ASN A 64 0.33 -24.02 14.57
N ASN A 65 1.14 -23.58 15.56
CA ASN A 65 0.74 -23.38 16.94
C ASN A 65 1.59 -22.29 17.63
N MET A 66 1.15 -21.85 18.83
CA MET A 66 1.80 -20.76 19.55
C MET A 66 3.24 -21.12 19.98
N PHE A 67 3.48 -22.34 20.42
CA PHE A 67 4.81 -22.77 20.87
C PHE A 67 5.83 -22.79 19.72
N SER A 68 5.47 -23.41 18.59
CA SER A 68 6.34 -23.41 17.38
C SER A 68 6.59 -22.00 16.86
N TYR A 69 5.59 -21.12 16.96
CA TYR A 69 5.73 -19.71 16.58
C TYR A 69 6.71 -18.95 17.47
N ILE A 70 6.68 -19.17 18.80
CA ILE A 70 7.63 -18.54 19.75
C ILE A 70 9.06 -18.98 19.42
N LEU A 71 9.29 -20.28 19.24
CA LEU A 71 10.61 -20.82 18.87
C LEU A 71 11.11 -20.21 17.54
N PHE A 72 10.25 -20.21 16.54
CA PHE A 72 10.54 -19.64 15.23
C PHE A 72 10.82 -18.12 15.29
N ARG A 73 10.09 -17.38 16.14
CA ARG A 73 10.23 -15.93 16.27
C ARG A 73 11.49 -15.49 17.00
N TYR A 74 11.84 -16.17 18.08
CA TYR A 74 12.86 -15.71 19.01
C TYR A 74 14.17 -16.50 18.96
N ILE A 75 14.19 -17.70 18.38
CA ILE A 75 15.38 -18.53 18.33
C ILE A 75 15.86 -18.68 16.88
N PRO A 76 16.93 -17.96 16.47
CA PRO A 76 17.41 -17.92 15.09
C PRO A 76 17.72 -19.31 14.51
N PHE A 77 18.24 -20.23 15.31
CA PHE A 77 18.55 -21.60 14.87
C PHE A 77 17.32 -22.35 14.37
N PHE A 78 16.21 -22.33 15.11
CA PHE A 78 14.96 -22.99 14.69
C PHE A 78 14.34 -22.30 13.48
N ARG A 79 14.39 -20.96 13.43
CA ARG A 79 13.93 -20.19 12.28
C ARG A 79 14.70 -20.55 11.02
N LYS A 80 16.03 -20.53 11.06
CA LYS A 80 16.88 -20.89 9.91
C LYS A 80 16.61 -22.31 9.43
N ARG A 81 16.58 -23.28 10.35
CA ARG A 81 16.28 -24.69 10.03
C ARG A 81 14.93 -24.82 9.34
N TYR A 82 13.88 -24.15 9.85
CA TYR A 82 12.54 -24.20 9.28
C TYR A 82 12.50 -23.57 7.87
N ILE A 83 13.09 -22.39 7.70
CA ILE A 83 13.15 -21.69 6.41
C ILE A 83 13.92 -22.49 5.37
N ASN A 84 15.07 -23.08 5.75
CA ASN A 84 15.84 -23.92 4.83
C ASN A 84 15.10 -25.21 4.46
N ASN A 85 14.33 -25.80 5.37
CA ASN A 85 13.45 -26.91 5.03
C ASN A 85 12.39 -26.52 3.97
N ILE A 86 11.85 -25.30 4.03
CA ILE A 86 10.95 -24.77 2.98
C ILE A 86 11.70 -24.59 1.67
N ALA A 87 12.84 -23.90 1.70
CA ALA A 87 13.62 -23.58 0.50
C ALA A 87 14.15 -24.85 -0.23
N ASN A 88 14.29 -25.96 0.48
CA ASN A 88 14.76 -27.24 -0.05
C ASN A 88 13.63 -28.12 -0.62
N LYS A 89 12.35 -27.77 -0.44
CA LYS A 89 11.22 -28.58 -0.97
C LYS A 89 11.18 -28.63 -2.49
N LYS A 90 11.59 -27.53 -3.14
CA LYS A 90 11.61 -27.41 -4.59
C LYS A 90 12.92 -26.75 -5.04
N ASP A 91 13.14 -26.77 -6.34
CA ASP A 91 14.27 -26.07 -6.95
C ASP A 91 13.91 -24.61 -7.26
N TYR A 92 13.77 -23.80 -6.22
CA TYR A 92 13.51 -22.36 -6.37
C TYR A 92 14.76 -21.66 -6.90
N GLY A 93 14.54 -20.72 -7.84
CA GLY A 93 15.59 -19.82 -8.34
C GLY A 93 15.58 -18.47 -7.61
N TYR A 94 14.43 -18.11 -7.04
CA TYR A 94 14.18 -16.78 -6.48
C TYR A 94 13.38 -16.87 -5.18
N ALA A 95 13.66 -15.94 -4.24
CA ALA A 95 12.89 -15.77 -3.02
C ALA A 95 12.58 -14.29 -2.75
N PHE A 96 11.33 -13.98 -2.47
CA PHE A 96 10.83 -12.65 -2.13
C PHE A 96 10.36 -12.60 -0.69
N GLY A 97 10.92 -11.69 0.12
CA GLY A 97 10.33 -11.22 1.36
C GLY A 97 9.50 -9.98 1.05
N TYR A 98 8.20 -10.16 0.77
CA TYR A 98 7.37 -9.10 0.20
C TYR A 98 6.94 -8.03 1.21
N MET A 99 7.32 -8.16 2.47
CA MET A 99 7.07 -7.19 3.53
C MET A 99 8.38 -6.89 4.25
N GLU A 100 8.51 -5.69 4.81
CA GLU A 100 9.66 -5.33 5.65
C GLU A 100 9.75 -6.19 6.93
N GLY A 101 10.92 -6.17 7.55
CA GLY A 101 11.18 -6.84 8.82
C GLY A 101 11.33 -8.34 8.68
N ARG A 102 10.51 -9.14 9.38
CA ARG A 102 10.68 -10.61 9.44
C ARG A 102 10.62 -11.32 8.09
N ALA A 103 9.79 -10.87 7.14
CA ALA A 103 9.75 -11.48 5.82
C ALA A 103 11.09 -11.35 5.08
N GLY A 104 11.76 -10.20 5.21
CA GLY A 104 13.14 -10.00 4.76
C GLY A 104 14.14 -10.93 5.50
N THR A 105 13.99 -11.08 6.83
CA THR A 105 14.84 -11.99 7.62
C THR A 105 14.69 -13.44 7.16
N TRP A 106 13.47 -13.92 6.86
CA TRP A 106 13.25 -15.28 6.36
C TRP A 106 13.98 -15.53 5.04
N VAL A 107 13.93 -14.58 4.13
CA VAL A 107 14.67 -14.68 2.87
C VAL A 107 16.19 -14.66 3.10
N ALA A 108 16.67 -13.79 3.99
CA ALA A 108 18.10 -13.72 4.34
C ALA A 108 18.62 -15.02 4.99
N ASP A 109 17.79 -15.73 5.74
CA ASP A 109 18.13 -17.00 6.39
C ASP A 109 18.26 -18.19 5.42
N ILE A 110 17.86 -18.08 4.16
CA ILE A 110 18.00 -19.15 3.16
C ILE A 110 19.49 -19.34 2.83
N GLU A 111 19.98 -20.56 3.04
CA GLU A 111 21.38 -20.94 2.76
C GLU A 111 21.60 -21.39 1.31
N LYS A 112 20.55 -21.95 0.68
CA LYS A 112 20.58 -22.35 -0.73
C LYS A 112 20.93 -21.16 -1.62
N LYS A 113 21.76 -21.39 -2.65
CA LYS A 113 22.14 -20.35 -3.64
C LYS A 113 20.97 -20.06 -4.56
N ILE A 114 20.12 -19.13 -4.15
CA ILE A 114 19.00 -18.56 -4.93
C ILE A 114 19.07 -17.04 -4.87
N LYS A 115 18.47 -16.34 -5.81
CA LYS A 115 18.39 -14.87 -5.76
C LYS A 115 17.37 -14.41 -4.71
N LYS A 116 17.79 -13.55 -3.81
CA LYS A 116 17.06 -13.12 -2.60
C LYS A 116 16.71 -11.64 -2.69
N TYR A 117 15.43 -11.32 -2.55
CA TYR A 117 14.94 -9.94 -2.62
C TYR A 117 14.05 -9.63 -1.41
N ALA A 118 14.22 -8.45 -0.81
CA ALA A 118 13.41 -7.98 0.31
C ALA A 118 12.74 -6.65 -0.02
N TRP A 119 11.41 -6.57 0.15
CA TRP A 119 10.62 -5.36 -0.09
C TRP A 119 10.49 -4.49 1.14
N ILE A 120 10.45 -3.17 0.92
CA ILE A 120 10.20 -2.13 1.92
C ILE A 120 9.04 -1.27 1.44
N HIS A 121 7.92 -1.34 2.15
CA HIS A 121 6.67 -0.67 1.79
C HIS A 121 6.37 0.58 2.65
N ASN A 122 7.14 0.84 3.70
CA ASN A 122 6.88 1.93 4.64
C ASN A 122 8.10 2.86 4.82
N ASP A 123 7.84 4.07 5.34
CA ASP A 123 8.88 4.97 5.86
C ASP A 123 9.48 4.35 7.14
N VAL A 124 10.64 3.72 6.99
CA VAL A 124 11.30 3.00 8.09
C VAL A 124 11.82 3.90 9.22
N MET A 125 11.93 5.22 9.01
CA MET A 125 12.26 6.15 10.09
C MET A 125 11.11 6.31 11.09
N LYS A 126 9.88 6.30 10.57
CA LYS A 126 8.66 6.51 11.35
C LYS A 126 7.93 5.20 11.68
N TYR A 127 8.19 4.14 10.92
CA TYR A 127 7.52 2.85 11.06
C TYR A 127 8.43 1.82 11.71
N ASN A 128 7.92 1.15 12.77
CA ASN A 128 8.62 0.03 13.38
C ASN A 128 8.41 -1.23 12.55
N ILE A 129 9.49 -1.73 11.95
CA ILE A 129 9.46 -2.94 11.10
C ILE A 129 9.42 -4.26 11.88
N GLY A 130 9.36 -4.22 13.21
CA GLY A 130 9.19 -5.39 14.08
C GLY A 130 10.44 -6.24 14.30
N ILE A 131 11.62 -5.73 13.92
CA ILE A 131 12.94 -6.29 14.24
C ILE A 131 13.89 -5.20 14.70
N PRO A 132 14.89 -5.50 15.58
CA PRO A 132 15.91 -4.53 15.96
C PRO A 132 16.70 -4.00 14.77
N ASP A 133 17.21 -2.78 14.87
CA ASP A 133 17.93 -2.13 13.75
C ASP A 133 19.20 -2.89 13.35
N ASP A 134 19.93 -3.48 14.31
CA ASP A 134 21.10 -4.32 14.02
C ASP A 134 20.71 -5.61 13.28
N GLU A 135 19.61 -6.26 13.66
CA GLU A 135 19.06 -7.41 12.93
C GLU A 135 18.61 -6.99 11.54
N ALA A 136 17.99 -5.83 11.40
CA ALA A 136 17.56 -5.27 10.11
C ALA A 136 18.76 -5.02 9.19
N LYS A 137 19.81 -4.36 9.70
CA LYS A 137 21.05 -4.11 8.95
C LYS A 137 21.68 -5.39 8.47
N ASN A 138 21.79 -6.41 9.36
CA ASN A 138 22.33 -7.72 8.99
C ASN A 138 21.43 -8.41 7.95
N THR A 139 20.12 -8.41 8.15
CA THR A 139 19.13 -8.98 7.21
C THR A 139 19.32 -8.43 5.80
N TYR A 140 19.31 -7.10 5.67
CA TYR A 140 19.34 -6.46 4.36
C TYR A 140 20.73 -6.50 3.70
N ASN A 141 21.80 -6.73 4.47
CA ASN A 141 23.11 -7.03 3.90
C ASN A 141 23.20 -8.49 3.38
N ASN A 142 22.36 -9.40 3.83
CA ASN A 142 22.37 -10.82 3.43
C ASN A 142 21.32 -11.18 2.35
N VAL A 143 20.73 -10.21 1.68
CA VAL A 143 19.92 -10.42 0.47
C VAL A 143 20.65 -9.84 -0.74
N ASP A 144 20.31 -10.28 -1.96
CA ASP A 144 20.95 -9.77 -3.19
C ASP A 144 20.57 -8.33 -3.47
N LYS A 145 19.27 -7.99 -3.33
CA LYS A 145 18.76 -6.62 -3.47
C LYS A 145 17.65 -6.33 -2.46
N VAL A 146 17.58 -5.08 -2.05
CA VAL A 146 16.42 -4.53 -1.35
C VAL A 146 15.59 -3.71 -2.34
N ILE A 147 14.28 -3.91 -2.32
CA ILE A 147 13.36 -3.21 -3.21
C ILE A 147 12.54 -2.23 -2.38
N CYS A 148 12.71 -0.94 -2.64
CA CYS A 148 11.90 0.10 -2.03
C CYS A 148 10.81 0.57 -3.01
N VAL A 149 9.63 0.88 -2.49
CA VAL A 149 8.46 1.24 -3.32
C VAL A 149 8.40 2.71 -3.72
N SER A 150 9.40 3.50 -3.35
CA SER A 150 9.58 4.91 -3.78
C SER A 150 11.05 5.32 -3.64
N LYS A 151 11.45 6.41 -4.29
CA LYS A 151 12.82 6.98 -4.17
C LYS A 151 13.05 7.52 -2.76
N ASP A 152 12.04 8.14 -2.18
CA ASP A 152 12.11 8.65 -0.81
C ASP A 152 12.25 7.50 0.19
N ALA A 153 11.49 6.39 0.03
CA ALA A 153 11.65 5.21 0.86
C ALA A 153 13.06 4.62 0.73
N LYS A 154 13.64 4.59 -0.48
CA LYS A 154 15.03 4.18 -0.69
C LYS A 154 16.02 5.07 0.06
N LYS A 155 15.86 6.40 -0.06
CA LYS A 155 16.73 7.37 0.62
C LYS A 155 16.71 7.14 2.13
N VAL A 156 15.52 7.16 2.71
CA VAL A 156 15.28 6.98 4.16
C VAL A 156 15.81 5.62 4.64
N PHE A 157 15.61 4.56 3.86
CA PHE A 157 16.10 3.22 4.17
C PHE A 157 17.65 3.14 4.18
N CYS A 158 18.30 3.70 3.15
CA CYS A 158 19.75 3.72 3.08
C CYS A 158 20.37 4.52 4.24
N GLU A 159 19.80 5.67 4.56
CA GLU A 159 20.23 6.52 5.68
C GLU A 159 20.10 5.79 7.02
N LYS A 160 18.94 5.18 7.31
CA LYS A 160 18.69 4.51 8.58
C LYS A 160 19.60 3.31 8.82
N TYR A 161 19.75 2.43 7.84
CA TYR A 161 20.45 1.16 8.04
C TYR A 161 21.89 1.16 7.49
N GLY A 162 22.34 2.23 6.86
CA GLY A 162 23.68 2.31 6.27
C GLY A 162 23.90 1.31 5.14
N ILE A 163 22.84 0.96 4.40
CA ILE A 163 22.91 0.05 3.25
C ILE A 163 23.32 0.82 2.01
N LEU A 164 24.29 0.27 1.25
CA LEU A 164 24.78 0.91 0.03
C LEU A 164 23.64 1.13 -0.99
N PRO A 165 23.49 2.33 -1.56
CA PRO A 165 22.45 2.64 -2.54
C PRO A 165 22.44 1.74 -3.79
N SER A 166 23.59 1.15 -4.16
CA SER A 166 23.72 0.20 -5.27
C SER A 166 23.05 -1.15 -4.99
N LYS A 167 22.81 -1.47 -3.72
CA LYS A 167 22.09 -2.67 -3.27
C LYS A 167 20.59 -2.48 -3.22
N VAL A 168 20.11 -1.23 -3.28
CA VAL A 168 18.70 -0.87 -3.16
C VAL A 168 18.17 -0.41 -4.51
N GLU A 169 17.12 -1.06 -5.00
CA GLU A 169 16.40 -0.67 -6.21
C GLU A 169 15.05 -0.06 -5.87
N VAL A 170 14.52 0.76 -6.78
CA VAL A 170 13.16 1.31 -6.65
C VAL A 170 12.28 0.62 -7.66
N ILE A 171 11.30 -0.14 -7.17
CA ILE A 171 10.23 -0.71 -7.98
C ILE A 171 8.92 -0.31 -7.34
N TYR A 172 8.17 0.53 -8.03
CA TYR A 172 6.87 1.02 -7.54
C TYR A 172 5.86 -0.10 -7.44
N ASN A 173 4.86 0.07 -6.57
CA ASN A 173 3.79 -0.89 -6.47
C ASN A 173 2.97 -0.95 -7.76
N PHE A 174 2.83 -2.16 -8.30
CA PHE A 174 1.90 -2.44 -9.38
C PHE A 174 0.47 -2.40 -8.88
N ILE A 175 -0.44 -1.92 -9.74
CA ILE A 175 -1.88 -1.97 -9.50
C ILE A 175 -2.58 -2.38 -10.80
N ASP A 176 -3.57 -3.25 -10.72
CA ASP A 176 -4.36 -3.65 -11.89
C ASP A 176 -5.36 -2.54 -12.28
N GLY A 177 -4.89 -1.62 -13.13
CA GLY A 177 -5.71 -0.49 -13.58
C GLY A 177 -6.97 -0.89 -14.35
N LYS A 178 -6.94 -1.99 -15.10
CA LYS A 178 -8.13 -2.48 -15.82
C LYS A 178 -9.18 -3.00 -14.85
N LYS A 179 -8.75 -3.75 -13.83
CA LYS A 179 -9.62 -4.23 -12.75
C LYS A 179 -10.23 -3.06 -11.98
N ILE A 180 -9.44 -2.04 -11.64
CA ILE A 180 -9.91 -0.84 -10.91
C ILE A 180 -11.00 -0.11 -11.71
N LEU A 181 -10.76 0.15 -13.00
CA LEU A 181 -11.73 0.83 -13.86
C LEU A 181 -13.04 0.03 -13.97
N LYS A 182 -12.95 -1.31 -14.15
CA LYS A 182 -14.13 -2.17 -14.18
C LYS A 182 -14.92 -2.13 -12.87
N LEU A 183 -14.24 -2.26 -11.74
CA LEU A 183 -14.86 -2.24 -10.41
C LEU A 183 -15.48 -0.88 -10.08
N ALA A 184 -14.91 0.22 -10.59
CA ALA A 184 -15.46 1.57 -10.40
C ALA A 184 -16.81 1.78 -11.10
N ASP A 185 -17.15 0.91 -12.05
CA ASP A 185 -18.40 0.96 -12.82
C ASP A 185 -19.47 -0.04 -12.33
N GLU A 186 -19.19 -0.82 -11.26
CA GLU A 186 -20.14 -1.82 -10.75
C GLU A 186 -21.45 -1.21 -10.24
N PHE A 187 -21.38 -0.06 -9.60
CA PHE A 187 -22.56 0.67 -9.13
C PHE A 187 -22.28 2.17 -9.11
N ASN A 188 -23.35 2.95 -9.17
CA ASN A 188 -23.26 4.40 -9.11
C ASN A 188 -23.64 4.89 -7.71
N ILE A 189 -23.02 5.98 -7.26
CA ILE A 189 -23.34 6.68 -6.02
C ILE A 189 -23.84 8.06 -6.40
N ASP A 190 -25.11 8.33 -6.11
CA ASP A 190 -25.69 9.65 -6.33
C ASP A 190 -25.42 10.53 -5.10
N ASN A 191 -24.60 11.55 -5.30
CA ASN A 191 -24.31 12.55 -4.28
C ASN A 191 -25.31 13.73 -4.33
N ASN A 192 -26.38 13.66 -5.16
CA ASN A 192 -27.40 14.68 -5.31
C ASN A 192 -26.83 16.09 -5.61
N GLY A 193 -25.73 16.17 -6.35
CA GLY A 193 -25.04 17.41 -6.67
C GLY A 193 -24.34 18.09 -5.49
N VAL A 194 -24.20 17.42 -4.36
CA VAL A 194 -23.46 17.92 -3.19
C VAL A 194 -21.96 17.67 -3.38
N PHE A 195 -21.14 18.71 -3.25
CA PHE A 195 -19.68 18.59 -3.35
C PHE A 195 -19.15 17.56 -2.35
N THR A 196 -18.53 16.49 -2.85
CA THR A 196 -18.19 15.33 -2.05
C THR A 196 -16.70 15.07 -2.00
N PHE A 197 -16.16 15.05 -0.79
CA PHE A 197 -14.83 14.53 -0.49
C PHE A 197 -14.90 13.04 -0.17
N VAL A 198 -13.88 12.28 -0.54
CA VAL A 198 -13.74 10.87 -0.16
C VAL A 198 -12.35 10.60 0.39
N ASN A 199 -12.30 9.80 1.46
CA ASN A 199 -11.07 9.20 1.97
C ASN A 199 -11.24 7.68 1.99
N VAL A 200 -10.30 6.96 1.42
CA VAL A 200 -10.26 5.50 1.45
C VAL A 200 -8.95 5.08 2.10
N ALA A 201 -9.01 4.62 3.33
CA ALA A 201 -7.83 4.20 4.09
C ALA A 201 -8.20 3.34 5.29
N LYS A 202 -7.26 2.48 5.74
CA LYS A 202 -7.40 1.78 7.01
C LYS A 202 -7.48 2.80 8.16
N MET A 203 -8.46 2.69 9.06
CA MET A 203 -8.65 3.64 10.15
C MET A 203 -7.66 3.38 11.29
N ARG A 204 -6.52 4.07 11.21
CA ARG A 204 -5.40 4.01 12.16
C ARG A 204 -4.86 5.41 12.43
N ASP A 205 -4.15 5.60 13.54
CA ASP A 205 -3.52 6.88 13.90
C ASP A 205 -2.63 7.44 12.78
N GLN A 206 -1.95 6.57 12.05
CA GLN A 206 -1.14 6.93 10.90
C GLN A 206 -1.91 7.69 9.81
N LYS A 207 -3.19 7.36 9.60
CA LYS A 207 -4.02 7.90 8.50
C LYS A 207 -4.73 9.21 8.85
N ARG A 208 -4.79 9.55 10.14
CA ARG A 208 -5.25 10.85 10.62
C ARG A 208 -6.62 11.29 10.07
N GLN A 209 -7.60 10.37 10.03
CA GLN A 209 -8.98 10.73 9.65
C GLN A 209 -9.59 11.77 10.60
N ASP A 210 -9.10 11.88 11.84
CA ASP A 210 -9.44 12.93 12.79
C ASP A 210 -9.26 14.34 12.20
N ARG A 211 -8.22 14.59 11.40
CA ARG A 211 -7.99 15.86 10.71
C ARG A 211 -9.13 16.19 9.73
N LEU A 212 -9.61 15.20 9.01
CA LEU A 212 -10.71 15.38 8.04
C LEU A 212 -12.02 15.71 8.75
N VAL A 213 -12.31 15.03 9.87
CA VAL A 213 -13.48 15.36 10.70
C VAL A 213 -13.37 16.81 11.24
N ASN A 214 -12.20 17.22 11.73
CA ASN A 214 -11.98 18.60 12.18
C ASN A 214 -12.14 19.64 11.04
N ALA A 215 -11.66 19.31 9.84
CA ALA A 215 -11.87 20.16 8.67
C ALA A 215 -13.37 20.32 8.34
N CYS A 216 -14.16 19.24 8.49
CA CYS A 216 -15.61 19.29 8.29
C CYS A 216 -16.33 20.15 9.31
N VAL A 217 -15.87 20.18 10.59
CA VAL A 217 -16.40 21.11 11.60
C VAL A 217 -16.23 22.56 11.13
N TYR A 218 -15.03 22.90 10.68
CA TYR A 218 -14.73 24.25 10.17
C TYR A 218 -15.60 24.60 8.95
N LEU A 219 -15.70 23.70 7.96
CA LEU A 219 -16.50 23.93 6.77
C LEU A 219 -18.00 24.07 7.07
N LYS A 220 -18.53 23.29 8.05
CA LYS A 220 -19.92 23.40 8.51
C LYS A 220 -20.17 24.75 9.19
N GLN A 221 -19.23 25.24 10.04
CA GLN A 221 -19.33 26.57 10.65
C GLN A 221 -19.37 27.70 9.62
N LYS A 222 -18.69 27.52 8.47
CA LYS A 222 -18.73 28.43 7.31
C LYS A 222 -20.02 28.27 6.48
N LYS A 223 -20.92 27.35 6.84
CA LYS A 223 -22.20 27.06 6.17
C LYS A 223 -22.05 26.55 4.72
N TYR A 224 -20.93 25.91 4.40
CA TYR A 224 -20.77 25.28 3.10
C TYR A 224 -21.63 24.01 2.98
N ASN A 225 -22.08 23.73 1.75
CA ASN A 225 -22.80 22.49 1.44
C ASN A 225 -21.82 21.48 0.85
N PHE A 226 -21.47 20.47 1.62
CA PHE A 226 -20.52 19.43 1.25
C PHE A 226 -20.81 18.12 1.98
N LYS A 227 -20.17 17.04 1.52
CA LYS A 227 -20.10 15.73 2.21
C LYS A 227 -18.66 15.26 2.30
N LEU A 228 -18.36 14.47 3.32
CA LEU A 228 -17.14 13.67 3.44
C LEU A 228 -17.54 12.21 3.63
N GLN A 229 -17.03 11.34 2.75
CA GLN A 229 -17.16 9.89 2.85
C GLN A 229 -15.86 9.27 3.35
N LEU A 230 -15.90 8.61 4.50
CA LEU A 230 -14.79 7.88 5.11
C LEU A 230 -15.00 6.38 4.89
N VAL A 231 -14.22 5.79 3.97
CA VAL A 231 -14.29 4.38 3.60
C VAL A 231 -13.10 3.63 4.18
N GLY A 232 -13.35 2.62 4.94
CA GLY A 232 -12.33 1.76 5.54
C GLY A 232 -12.69 1.29 6.92
N ASP A 233 -11.87 0.38 7.44
CA ASP A 233 -12.00 -0.20 8.77
C ASP A 233 -10.65 -0.16 9.49
N GLY A 234 -10.66 -0.38 10.79
CA GLY A 234 -9.45 -0.43 11.60
C GLY A 234 -9.68 -0.05 13.05
N PRO A 235 -8.62 -0.08 13.87
CA PRO A 235 -8.75 0.12 15.31
C PRO A 235 -9.36 1.47 15.73
N ASN A 236 -9.32 2.48 14.84
CA ASN A 236 -9.87 3.80 15.12
C ASN A 236 -11.30 4.00 14.57
N LEU A 237 -11.96 2.98 14.01
CA LEU A 237 -13.29 3.13 13.42
C LEU A 237 -14.30 3.73 14.42
N ASP A 238 -14.41 3.15 15.60
CA ASP A 238 -15.37 3.61 16.60
C ASP A 238 -14.98 4.97 17.18
N LYS A 239 -13.68 5.24 17.35
CA LYS A 239 -13.18 6.57 17.73
C LYS A 239 -13.61 7.65 16.73
N ILE A 240 -13.50 7.37 15.43
CA ILE A 240 -13.90 8.34 14.38
C ILE A 240 -15.42 8.50 14.35
N LYS A 241 -16.20 7.42 14.47
CA LYS A 241 -17.68 7.50 14.58
C LYS A 241 -18.12 8.38 15.76
N ASN A 242 -17.56 8.14 16.94
CA ASN A 242 -17.87 8.93 18.13
C ASN A 242 -17.49 10.40 17.93
N MET A 243 -16.32 10.66 17.37
CA MET A 243 -15.87 12.03 17.08
C MET A 243 -16.83 12.77 16.13
N VAL A 244 -17.38 12.10 15.13
CA VAL A 244 -18.36 12.68 14.19
C VAL A 244 -19.65 13.10 14.95
N ILE A 245 -20.10 12.30 15.91
CA ILE A 245 -21.28 12.59 16.74
C ILE A 245 -20.97 13.73 17.71
N GLU A 246 -19.90 13.63 18.48
CA GLU A 246 -19.49 14.61 19.50
C GLU A 246 -19.26 16.02 18.91
N LYS A 247 -18.76 16.08 17.66
CA LYS A 247 -18.51 17.35 16.96
C LYS A 247 -19.70 17.86 16.16
N ASP A 248 -20.85 17.21 16.25
CA ASP A 248 -22.08 17.58 15.56
C ASP A 248 -21.88 17.76 14.03
N VAL A 249 -21.23 16.78 13.38
CA VAL A 249 -21.01 16.79 11.92
C VAL A 249 -21.58 15.56 11.21
N SER A 250 -22.49 14.82 11.87
CA SER A 250 -23.09 13.60 11.32
C SER A 250 -23.96 13.85 10.07
N ASP A 251 -24.39 15.07 9.85
CA ASP A 251 -25.10 15.51 8.65
C ASP A 251 -24.17 15.77 7.46
N ARG A 252 -22.85 15.81 7.67
CA ARG A 252 -21.82 16.10 6.68
C ARG A 252 -20.81 14.96 6.49
N VAL A 253 -20.62 14.11 7.48
CA VAL A 253 -19.60 13.05 7.49
C VAL A 253 -20.25 11.68 7.57
N GLU A 254 -20.04 10.87 6.54
CA GLU A 254 -20.49 9.48 6.46
C GLU A 254 -19.32 8.54 6.75
N VAL A 255 -19.34 7.81 7.88
CA VAL A 255 -18.35 6.79 8.21
C VAL A 255 -18.88 5.42 7.72
N LEU A 256 -18.46 5.05 6.51
CA LEU A 256 -19.04 3.94 5.74
C LEU A 256 -18.52 2.56 6.13
N GLY A 257 -17.46 2.48 6.94
CA GLY A 257 -16.82 1.21 7.28
C GLY A 257 -16.09 0.57 6.08
N LEU A 258 -15.72 -0.70 6.23
CA LEU A 258 -15.07 -1.45 5.15
C LEU A 258 -16.02 -1.63 3.97
N LYS A 259 -15.54 -1.29 2.79
CA LYS A 259 -16.17 -1.64 1.51
C LYS A 259 -15.22 -2.55 0.73
N ILE A 260 -15.70 -3.70 0.28
CA ILE A 260 -14.93 -4.64 -0.53
C ILE A 260 -14.52 -3.97 -1.84
N ASN A 261 -15.45 -3.22 -2.44
CA ASN A 261 -15.19 -2.38 -3.62
C ASN A 261 -15.32 -0.89 -3.24
N PRO A 262 -14.20 -0.17 -2.99
CA PRO A 262 -14.22 1.25 -2.66
C PRO A 262 -14.22 2.16 -3.91
N TYR A 263 -14.00 1.63 -5.10
CA TYR A 263 -13.76 2.44 -6.30
C TYR A 263 -14.96 3.25 -6.77
N PRO A 264 -16.22 2.78 -6.67
CA PRO A 264 -17.37 3.62 -6.98
C PRO A 264 -17.44 4.88 -6.09
N TYR A 265 -17.04 4.78 -4.82
CA TYR A 265 -16.97 5.93 -3.90
C TYR A 265 -15.91 6.94 -4.38
N ILE A 266 -14.73 6.45 -4.77
CA ILE A 266 -13.68 7.32 -5.32
C ILE A 266 -14.16 7.96 -6.64
N LYS A 267 -14.73 7.14 -7.53
CA LYS A 267 -15.18 7.61 -8.86
C LYS A 267 -16.25 8.70 -8.78
N ASN A 268 -17.20 8.60 -7.88
CA ASN A 268 -18.33 9.50 -7.77
C ASN A 268 -18.09 10.72 -6.85
N ALA A 269 -16.95 10.77 -6.13
CA ALA A 269 -16.56 11.96 -5.37
C ALA A 269 -15.94 13.05 -6.29
N ASP A 270 -15.93 14.29 -5.84
CA ASP A 270 -15.27 15.41 -6.52
C ASP A 270 -13.77 15.43 -6.21
N VAL A 271 -13.39 15.13 -4.95
CA VAL A 271 -12.03 15.21 -4.47
C VAL A 271 -11.71 14.01 -3.58
N PHE A 272 -10.59 13.36 -3.86
CA PHE A 272 -9.98 12.37 -2.96
C PHE A 272 -9.04 13.07 -1.97
N VAL A 273 -9.16 12.80 -0.67
CA VAL A 273 -8.33 13.44 0.35
C VAL A 273 -7.57 12.40 1.16
N LEU A 274 -6.23 12.54 1.27
CA LEU A 274 -5.37 11.71 2.11
C LEU A 274 -4.68 12.58 3.17
N SER A 275 -5.05 12.37 4.44
CA SER A 275 -4.58 13.14 5.60
C SER A 275 -3.43 12.50 6.38
N SER A 276 -2.77 11.51 5.81
CA SER A 276 -1.81 10.64 6.51
C SER A 276 -0.65 11.40 7.14
N TYR A 277 -0.26 10.96 8.35
CA TYR A 277 0.97 11.41 9.01
C TYR A 277 2.23 10.82 8.34
N MET A 278 2.12 9.58 7.82
CA MET A 278 3.19 8.90 7.08
C MET A 278 2.62 7.91 6.07
N GLU A 279 3.34 7.72 4.99
CA GLU A 279 3.09 6.72 3.95
C GLU A 279 4.42 6.12 3.50
N GLY A 280 4.38 4.93 2.93
CA GLY A 280 5.54 4.40 2.20
C GLY A 280 5.43 4.71 0.71
N TYR A 281 4.24 4.55 0.15
CA TYR A 281 3.95 4.87 -1.24
C TYR A 281 2.59 5.57 -1.40
N GLY A 282 1.52 5.05 -0.79
CA GLY A 282 0.18 5.61 -0.94
C GLY A 282 -0.54 5.08 -2.19
N ILE A 283 -0.64 3.75 -2.32
CA ILE A 283 -1.26 3.07 -3.48
C ILE A 283 -2.63 3.66 -3.85
N VAL A 284 -3.43 4.02 -2.85
CA VAL A 284 -4.76 4.61 -3.05
C VAL A 284 -4.73 5.93 -3.84
N ILE A 285 -3.62 6.68 -3.80
CA ILE A 285 -3.42 7.87 -4.64
C ILE A 285 -3.31 7.46 -6.11
N LYS A 286 -2.57 6.39 -6.44
CA LYS A 286 -2.53 5.87 -7.81
C LYS A 286 -3.90 5.41 -8.29
N GLU A 287 -4.68 4.77 -7.40
CA GLU A 287 -6.05 4.37 -7.70
C GLU A 287 -6.94 5.58 -8.01
N ALA A 288 -6.87 6.64 -7.20
CA ALA A 288 -7.58 7.89 -7.43
C ALA A 288 -7.14 8.60 -8.73
N LEU A 289 -5.84 8.59 -9.06
CA LEU A 289 -5.32 9.12 -10.33
C LEU A 289 -5.86 8.36 -11.55
N LEU A 290 -5.93 7.02 -11.48
CA LEU A 290 -6.53 6.22 -12.55
C LEU A 290 -8.00 6.57 -12.75
N LEU A 291 -8.72 6.84 -11.67
CA LEU A 291 -10.12 7.27 -11.68
C LEU A 291 -10.27 8.78 -11.97
N LYS A 292 -9.18 9.47 -12.34
CA LYS A 292 -9.17 10.89 -12.75
C LYS A 292 -9.67 11.83 -11.66
N LYS A 293 -9.43 11.52 -10.39
CA LYS A 293 -9.86 12.36 -9.27
C LYS A 293 -8.86 13.45 -8.94
N LYS A 294 -9.33 14.65 -8.64
CA LYS A 294 -8.54 15.67 -7.96
C LYS A 294 -8.13 15.14 -6.58
N ILE A 295 -6.91 15.38 -6.19
CA ILE A 295 -6.34 14.82 -4.96
C ILE A 295 -5.81 15.93 -4.08
N ILE A 296 -6.12 15.86 -2.79
CA ILE A 296 -5.42 16.61 -1.73
C ILE A 296 -4.68 15.59 -0.87
N THR A 297 -3.41 15.81 -0.61
CA THR A 297 -2.62 14.96 0.29
C THR A 297 -1.66 15.77 1.13
N THR A 298 -1.38 15.29 2.33
CA THR A 298 -0.27 15.78 3.16
C THR A 298 1.07 15.43 2.52
N ASP A 299 2.08 16.28 2.74
CA ASP A 299 3.46 16.07 2.29
C ASP A 299 4.14 14.98 3.13
N VAL A 300 4.12 13.77 2.59
CA VAL A 300 4.71 12.57 3.16
C VAL A 300 5.41 11.75 2.08
N VAL A 301 6.29 10.83 2.49
CA VAL A 301 6.99 9.90 1.58
C VAL A 301 5.98 9.19 0.65
N GLY A 302 6.31 9.09 -0.61
CA GLY A 302 5.54 8.42 -1.66
C GLY A 302 4.52 9.31 -2.39
N PRO A 303 3.54 9.93 -1.74
CA PRO A 303 2.54 10.79 -2.38
C PRO A 303 3.10 11.88 -3.27
N ARG A 304 4.14 12.58 -2.83
CA ARG A 304 4.81 13.62 -3.63
C ARG A 304 5.32 13.07 -4.97
N GLU A 305 5.95 11.91 -4.92
CA GLU A 305 6.50 11.24 -6.10
C GLU A 305 5.41 10.75 -7.07
N ILE A 306 4.30 10.21 -6.53
CA ILE A 306 3.15 9.76 -7.34
C ILE A 306 2.47 10.94 -8.02
N LEU A 307 2.37 12.10 -7.34
CA LEU A 307 1.73 13.30 -7.85
C LEU A 307 2.63 14.16 -8.74
N ASP A 308 3.86 13.69 -9.03
CA ASP A 308 4.86 14.43 -9.85
C ASP A 308 5.01 15.87 -9.33
N ASP A 309 5.38 15.99 -8.02
CA ASP A 309 5.58 17.26 -7.30
C ASP A 309 4.38 18.24 -7.38
N GLY A 310 3.17 17.72 -7.41
CA GLY A 310 1.93 18.53 -7.42
C GLY A 310 1.29 18.71 -8.80
N LYS A 311 1.87 18.16 -9.86
CA LYS A 311 1.29 18.21 -11.22
C LYS A 311 -0.09 17.55 -11.30
N TYR A 312 -0.32 16.47 -10.52
CA TYR A 312 -1.54 15.69 -10.55
C TYR A 312 -2.40 15.83 -9.29
N GLY A 313 -2.04 16.71 -8.36
CA GLY A 313 -2.78 16.91 -7.12
C GLY A 313 -2.20 18.02 -6.25
N ILE A 314 -2.86 18.32 -5.16
CA ILE A 314 -2.48 19.34 -4.19
C ILE A 314 -1.73 18.68 -3.03
N ILE A 315 -0.51 19.10 -2.79
CA ILE A 315 0.33 18.64 -1.68
C ILE A 315 0.40 19.76 -0.66
N VAL A 316 -0.03 19.48 0.58
CA VAL A 316 -0.06 20.45 1.67
C VAL A 316 0.88 20.02 2.80
N ASN A 317 1.33 20.96 3.62
CA ASN A 317 2.14 20.60 4.78
C ASN A 317 1.40 19.63 5.70
N ASN A 318 2.16 18.78 6.39
CA ASN A 318 1.60 17.72 7.23
C ASN A 318 1.08 18.28 8.58
N ASN A 319 0.06 19.13 8.50
CA ASN A 319 -0.63 19.70 9.65
C ASN A 319 -2.14 19.78 9.40
N ASP A 320 -2.90 20.09 10.44
CA ASP A 320 -4.36 20.09 10.42
C ASP A 320 -4.93 21.31 9.66
N ASP A 321 -4.25 22.45 9.75
CA ASP A 321 -4.72 23.69 9.15
C ASP A 321 -4.58 23.69 7.62
N ASP A 322 -3.45 23.26 7.10
CA ASP A 322 -3.19 23.28 5.66
C ASP A 322 -4.15 22.35 4.91
N ILE A 323 -4.49 21.18 5.49
CA ILE A 323 -5.45 20.26 4.87
C ILE A 323 -6.87 20.84 4.89
N LYS A 324 -7.24 21.50 5.98
CA LYS A 324 -8.52 22.19 6.17
C LYS A 324 -8.69 23.30 5.14
N TYR A 325 -7.69 24.16 4.96
CA TYR A 325 -7.74 25.26 4.01
C TYR A 325 -7.68 24.78 2.56
N ALA A 326 -6.96 23.70 2.27
CA ALA A 326 -6.96 23.12 0.92
C ALA A 326 -8.33 22.52 0.55
N MET A 327 -9.03 21.91 1.52
CA MET A 327 -10.40 21.41 1.31
C MET A 327 -11.38 22.57 1.04
N GLU A 328 -11.24 23.68 1.77
CA GLU A 328 -12.03 24.88 1.51
C GLU A 328 -11.74 25.47 0.13
N ASP A 329 -10.46 25.72 -0.16
CA ASP A 329 -10.03 26.41 -1.38
C ASP A 329 -10.45 25.66 -2.67
N ILE A 330 -10.28 24.33 -2.70
CA ILE A 330 -10.67 23.54 -3.88
C ILE A 330 -12.19 23.52 -4.10
N MET A 331 -12.97 23.65 -3.04
CA MET A 331 -14.43 23.66 -3.11
C MET A 331 -14.96 25.00 -3.63
N ILE A 332 -14.40 26.13 -3.17
CA ILE A 332 -14.89 27.48 -3.50
C ILE A 332 -14.23 28.08 -4.74
N ASN A 333 -13.00 27.67 -5.07
CA ASN A 333 -12.18 28.19 -6.17
C ASN A 333 -11.93 27.13 -7.25
N GLN A 334 -12.97 26.39 -7.67
CA GLN A 334 -12.84 25.26 -8.59
C GLN A 334 -12.10 25.61 -9.89
N ASP A 335 -12.30 26.80 -10.43
CA ASP A 335 -11.63 27.29 -11.65
C ASP A 335 -10.11 27.36 -11.51
N LYS A 336 -9.60 27.71 -10.32
CA LYS A 336 -8.16 27.69 -9.98
C LYS A 336 -7.54 26.32 -10.22
N TYR A 337 -8.33 25.25 -10.09
CA TYR A 337 -7.87 23.85 -10.16
C TYR A 337 -8.24 23.13 -11.46
N CYS A 338 -8.72 23.85 -12.50
CA CYS A 338 -9.01 23.27 -13.82
C CYS A 338 -7.78 22.68 -14.50
N TYR A 339 -6.56 23.14 -14.14
CA TYR A 339 -5.32 22.55 -14.65
C TYR A 339 -5.15 21.08 -14.22
N LEU A 340 -5.67 20.71 -13.05
CA LEU A 340 -5.65 19.31 -12.58
C LEU A 340 -6.49 18.43 -13.50
N ASP A 341 -7.66 18.87 -13.94
CA ASP A 341 -8.52 18.11 -14.84
C ASP A 341 -7.81 17.81 -16.17
N LYS A 342 -7.08 18.80 -16.71
CA LYS A 342 -6.27 18.63 -17.92
C LYS A 342 -5.14 17.60 -17.71
N ASN A 343 -4.41 17.73 -16.61
CA ASN A 343 -3.28 16.84 -16.28
C ASN A 343 -3.78 15.42 -16.00
N LEU A 344 -4.87 15.27 -15.25
CA LEU A 344 -5.45 13.98 -14.91
C LEU A 344 -5.94 13.22 -16.16
N ARG A 345 -6.52 13.90 -17.17
CA ARG A 345 -6.88 13.27 -18.44
C ARG A 345 -5.68 12.65 -19.15
N GLN A 346 -4.48 13.24 -19.01
CA GLN A 346 -3.25 12.78 -19.64
C GLN A 346 -2.54 11.68 -18.82
N TYR A 347 -2.91 11.48 -17.57
CA TYR A 347 -2.31 10.45 -16.73
C TYR A 347 -2.60 9.04 -17.26
N LYS A 348 -1.58 8.29 -17.62
CA LYS A 348 -1.68 6.91 -18.18
C LYS A 348 -1.26 5.82 -17.18
N GLY A 349 -0.65 6.20 -16.04
CA GLY A 349 0.01 5.25 -15.15
C GLY A 349 1.36 4.78 -15.69
N ASP A 350 2.03 3.93 -14.92
CA ASP A 350 3.40 3.45 -15.17
C ASP A 350 3.53 1.92 -15.08
N ASN A 351 2.40 1.21 -15.13
CA ASN A 351 2.31 -0.23 -14.89
C ASN A 351 3.23 -1.08 -15.78
N GLU A 352 3.32 -0.77 -17.08
CA GLU A 352 4.20 -1.52 -18.00
C GLU A 352 5.66 -1.42 -17.59
N LYS A 353 6.10 -0.24 -17.17
CA LYS A 353 7.46 -0.01 -16.67
C LYS A 353 7.72 -0.81 -15.39
N ILE A 354 6.80 -0.74 -14.43
CA ILE A 354 6.90 -1.46 -13.15
C ILE A 354 7.01 -2.95 -13.37
N MET A 355 6.15 -3.50 -14.24
CA MET A 355 6.17 -4.93 -14.53
C MET A 355 7.44 -5.37 -15.24
N LYS A 356 7.94 -4.56 -16.17
CA LYS A 356 9.22 -4.83 -16.83
C LYS A 356 10.39 -4.84 -15.83
N GLU A 357 10.39 -3.94 -14.85
CA GLU A 357 11.39 -3.92 -13.78
C GLU A 357 11.26 -5.15 -12.88
N THR A 358 10.03 -5.55 -12.53
CA THR A 358 9.77 -6.76 -11.73
C THR A 358 10.22 -8.04 -12.47
N LEU A 359 9.96 -8.14 -13.77
CA LEU A 359 10.39 -9.29 -14.58
C LEU A 359 11.92 -9.41 -14.66
N LYS A 360 12.63 -8.28 -14.74
CA LYS A 360 14.10 -8.27 -14.70
C LYS A 360 14.68 -8.89 -13.44
N LEU A 361 14.02 -8.74 -12.26
CA LEU A 361 14.47 -9.41 -11.04
C LEU A 361 14.43 -10.93 -11.17
N LEU A 362 13.53 -11.44 -12.01
CA LEU A 362 13.31 -12.87 -12.26
C LEU A 362 14.06 -13.35 -13.52
N ASP A 363 14.87 -12.51 -14.16
CA ASP A 363 15.51 -12.78 -15.45
C ASP A 363 14.50 -13.24 -16.53
N LEU A 364 13.32 -12.59 -16.58
CA LEU A 364 12.21 -12.83 -17.50
C LEU A 364 12.03 -11.68 -18.49
#